data_7a4154fae05560c419bb53fe26f0cd99
#
_entry.id   7a4154fae05560c419bb53fe26f0cd99
#
_cell.length_a   1.000
_cell.length_b   1.000
_cell.length_c   1.000
_cell.angle_alpha   90.00
_cell.angle_beta   90.00
_cell.angle_gamma   90.00
#
_symmetry.space_group_name_H-M   'P 1'
#
loop_
_entity.id
_entity.type
_entity.pdbx_description
1 polymer ?
#
loop_
_entity_poly.entity_id
_entity_poly.type
_entity_poly.pdbx_seq_one_letter_code
_entity_poly.pdbx_strand_id
1 'polypeptide(L)'
;HNNSGGGDGFEVYHTLNGGTGKVLAQNIEKQVIKIGQNSRGCKTRQGQRGDYYAFVRDTKCPAVICEGVFVDTKADAAQAGTKAKQHAFGIAYAKGILDTLGIKYDTAAAVKPAEPTKQQALEVQAAIEKIQTKAGLEEKTIEYLLAYKYGEQLVKKLAAAMEK
;
A
#
# COMPACT_ATOMS: atom_id res chain seq x y z
N HIS A 1 -1.04 -2.45 12.02
CA HIS A 1 -1.67 -3.41 12.95
C HIS A 1 -1.72 -2.84 14.37
N ASN A 2 -2.37 -3.51 15.28
CA ASN A 2 -2.42 -3.14 16.69
C ASN A 2 -2.14 -4.35 17.58
N ASN A 3 -1.84 -4.07 18.85
CA ASN A 3 -1.60 -5.05 19.90
C ASN A 3 -2.42 -4.67 21.14
N SER A 4 -2.21 -5.35 22.26
CA SER A 4 -2.78 -4.99 23.58
C SER A 4 -2.04 -3.84 24.28
N GLY A 5 -1.30 -3.04 23.56
CA GLY A 5 -0.45 -1.94 24.00
C GLY A 5 1.05 -2.28 23.99
N GLY A 6 1.89 -1.27 23.74
CA GLY A 6 3.36 -1.37 23.81
C GLY A 6 4.02 -2.12 22.64
N GLY A 7 3.31 -2.38 21.54
CA GLY A 7 3.91 -2.86 20.31
C GLY A 7 4.77 -1.76 19.67
N ASP A 8 5.91 -2.12 19.07
CA ASP A 8 6.83 -1.18 18.41
C ASP A 8 7.64 -1.89 17.35
N GLY A 9 7.62 -1.37 16.12
CA GLY A 9 8.45 -1.81 15.01
C GLY A 9 7.78 -2.72 13.99
N PHE A 10 8.52 -2.98 12.93
CA PHE A 10 8.13 -3.84 11.81
C PHE A 10 8.25 -5.32 12.18
N GLU A 11 7.25 -6.11 11.80
CA GLU A 11 7.37 -7.57 11.80
C GLU A 11 6.82 -8.17 10.50
N VAL A 12 7.36 -9.31 10.10
CA VAL A 12 6.92 -9.99 8.87
C VAL A 12 6.78 -11.48 9.11
N TYR A 13 5.60 -12.01 8.77
CA TYR A 13 5.31 -13.43 8.88
C TYR A 13 5.51 -14.14 7.55
N HIS A 14 6.17 -15.29 7.60
CA HIS A 14 6.38 -16.20 6.47
C HIS A 14 6.01 -17.63 6.84
N THR A 15 6.03 -18.53 5.85
CA THR A 15 5.69 -19.95 6.07
C THR A 15 6.68 -20.65 7.02
N LEU A 16 6.16 -21.57 7.83
CA LEU A 16 6.93 -22.48 8.68
C LEU A 16 8.00 -23.26 7.89
N ASN A 17 7.70 -23.56 6.62
CA ASN A 17 8.59 -24.30 5.73
C ASN A 17 9.82 -23.50 5.26
N GLY A 18 9.87 -22.20 5.53
CA GLY A 18 10.99 -21.34 5.10
C GLY A 18 11.00 -21.10 3.58
N GLY A 19 12.07 -21.53 2.91
CA GLY A 19 12.19 -21.40 1.45
C GLY A 19 12.14 -19.95 0.96
N THR A 20 11.63 -19.74 -0.25
CA THR A 20 11.54 -18.42 -0.89
C THR A 20 10.71 -17.43 -0.06
N GLY A 21 9.66 -17.87 0.66
CA GLY A 21 8.88 -17.02 1.54
C GLY A 21 9.71 -16.41 2.68
N LYS A 22 10.63 -17.19 3.28
CA LYS A 22 11.58 -16.68 4.29
C LYS A 22 12.57 -15.69 3.68
N VAL A 23 13.11 -15.97 2.49
CA VAL A 23 14.04 -15.06 1.79
C VAL A 23 13.35 -13.74 1.47
N LEU A 24 12.10 -13.79 0.99
CA LEU A 24 11.27 -12.62 0.72
C LEU A 24 11.07 -11.77 1.98
N ALA A 25 10.71 -12.42 3.10
CA ALA A 25 10.54 -11.74 4.40
C ALA A 25 11.82 -11.02 4.82
N GLN A 26 12.96 -11.68 4.77
CA GLN A 26 14.27 -11.14 5.14
C GLN A 26 14.69 -9.96 4.25
N ASN A 27 14.46 -10.05 2.94
CA ASN A 27 14.79 -8.97 2.01
C ASN A 27 13.89 -7.75 2.23
N ILE A 28 12.60 -7.94 2.50
CA ILE A 28 11.70 -6.83 2.84
C ILE A 28 12.11 -6.19 4.17
N GLU A 29 12.35 -6.97 5.21
CA GLU A 29 12.82 -6.50 6.52
C GLU A 29 14.07 -5.64 6.38
N LYS A 30 15.08 -6.12 5.64
CA LYS A 30 16.33 -5.39 5.36
C LYS A 30 16.10 -4.03 4.72
N GLN A 31 15.12 -3.90 3.82
CA GLN A 31 14.79 -2.63 3.19
C GLN A 31 13.98 -1.70 4.10
N VAL A 32 13.14 -2.26 4.97
CA VAL A 32 12.37 -1.50 5.97
C VAL A 32 13.29 -0.90 7.05
N ILE A 33 14.30 -1.65 7.50
CA ILE A 33 15.32 -1.12 8.41
C ILE A 33 16.05 0.08 7.80
N LYS A 34 16.35 0.07 6.48
CA LYS A 34 17.02 1.19 5.81
C LYS A 34 16.21 2.50 5.77
N ILE A 35 14.89 2.44 5.90
CA ILE A 35 14.05 3.64 5.99
C ILE A 35 13.86 4.13 7.43
N GLY A 36 14.58 3.55 8.39
CA GLY A 36 14.61 3.99 9.79
C GLY A 36 13.57 3.34 10.70
N GLN A 37 12.85 2.32 10.23
CA GLN A 37 11.95 1.56 11.10
C GLN A 37 12.75 0.46 11.81
N ASN A 38 12.52 0.31 13.13
CA ASN A 38 13.07 -0.81 13.89
C ASN A 38 12.37 -2.13 13.50
N SER A 39 13.06 -3.25 13.69
CA SER A 39 12.51 -4.55 13.35
C SER A 39 12.32 -5.45 14.57
N ARG A 40 11.22 -6.16 14.58
CA ARG A 40 10.89 -7.27 15.50
C ARG A 40 11.20 -8.63 14.87
N GLY A 41 11.73 -8.63 13.65
CA GLY A 41 12.21 -9.82 12.94
C GLY A 41 11.20 -10.48 12.01
N CYS A 42 11.75 -11.44 11.26
CA CYS A 42 10.95 -12.37 10.48
C CYS A 42 10.41 -13.48 11.40
N LYS A 43 9.11 -13.74 11.30
CA LYS A 43 8.38 -14.63 12.20
C LYS A 43 7.62 -15.71 11.45
N THR A 44 7.36 -16.79 12.16
CA THR A 44 6.41 -17.82 11.77
C THR A 44 5.35 -17.97 12.87
N ARG A 45 4.18 -18.49 12.53
CA ARG A 45 3.16 -18.81 13.52
C ARG A 45 2.50 -20.12 13.17
N GLN A 46 2.61 -21.08 14.08
CA GLN A 46 1.99 -22.39 13.98
C GLN A 46 0.49 -22.30 14.30
N GLY A 47 -0.33 -22.89 13.46
CA GLY A 47 -1.75 -23.16 13.68
C GLY A 47 -2.04 -24.65 13.69
N GLN A 48 -3.30 -25.02 13.84
CA GLN A 48 -3.74 -26.44 13.84
C GLN A 48 -3.50 -27.15 12.49
N ARG A 49 -3.56 -26.40 11.37
CA ARG A 49 -3.45 -26.93 10.01
C ARG A 49 -2.12 -26.53 9.33
N GLY A 50 -1.04 -26.32 10.06
CA GLY A 50 0.22 -25.78 9.56
C GLY A 50 0.33 -24.27 9.86
N ASP A 51 0.71 -23.44 8.87
CA ASP A 51 0.78 -22.01 9.06
C ASP A 51 -0.55 -21.42 9.57
N TYR A 52 -0.49 -20.60 10.62
CA TYR A 52 -1.66 -20.01 11.25
C TYR A 52 -2.46 -19.12 10.27
N TYR A 53 -1.74 -18.28 9.51
CA TYR A 53 -2.37 -17.37 8.56
C TYR A 53 -2.74 -18.08 7.27
N ALA A 54 -4.04 -18.10 6.95
CA ALA A 54 -4.56 -18.73 5.74
C ALA A 54 -3.90 -18.18 4.47
N PHE A 55 -3.63 -16.86 4.43
CA PHE A 55 -2.94 -16.23 3.31
C PHE A 55 -1.56 -16.85 3.05
N VAL A 56 -0.78 -17.14 4.10
CA VAL A 56 0.53 -17.77 3.97
C VAL A 56 0.42 -19.27 3.66
N ARG A 57 -0.57 -19.96 4.28
CA ARG A 57 -0.77 -21.39 4.18
C ARG A 57 -1.33 -21.84 2.83
N ASP A 58 -2.36 -21.13 2.35
CA ASP A 58 -3.21 -21.61 1.25
C ASP A 58 -2.80 -20.98 -0.11
N THR A 59 -1.84 -20.05 -0.12
CA THR A 59 -1.34 -19.42 -1.34
C THR A 59 -0.31 -20.30 -2.03
N LYS A 60 -0.43 -20.48 -3.36
CA LYS A 60 0.47 -21.33 -4.15
C LYS A 60 1.84 -20.70 -4.45
N CYS A 61 1.94 -19.37 -4.37
CA CYS A 61 3.22 -18.66 -4.52
C CYS A 61 3.83 -18.30 -3.16
N PRO A 62 5.11 -17.93 -3.08
CA PRO A 62 5.70 -17.40 -1.86
C PRO A 62 4.89 -16.20 -1.35
N ALA A 63 4.46 -16.26 -0.09
CA ALA A 63 3.60 -15.26 0.52
C ALA A 63 4.16 -14.82 1.87
N VAL A 64 3.97 -13.54 2.21
CA VAL A 64 4.36 -12.95 3.49
C VAL A 64 3.28 -11.97 3.96
N ILE A 65 3.19 -11.75 5.27
CA ILE A 65 2.37 -10.70 5.87
C ILE A 65 3.31 -9.70 6.51
N CYS A 66 3.34 -8.47 5.97
CA CYS A 66 4.15 -7.38 6.49
C CYS A 66 3.30 -6.50 7.40
N GLU A 67 3.70 -6.39 8.65
CA GLU A 67 3.09 -5.54 9.67
C GLU A 67 4.01 -4.37 9.94
N GLY A 68 3.73 -3.23 9.28
CA GLY A 68 4.64 -2.09 9.15
C GLY A 68 4.85 -1.31 10.44
N VAL A 69 3.78 -1.03 11.16
CA VAL A 69 3.74 -0.21 12.39
C VAL A 69 2.62 -0.67 13.32
N PHE A 70 2.80 -0.45 14.61
CA PHE A 70 1.76 -0.59 15.63
C PHE A 70 1.01 0.72 15.81
N VAL A 71 -0.28 0.74 15.50
CA VAL A 71 -1.09 1.98 15.57
C VAL A 71 -1.49 2.39 16.99
N ASP A 72 -1.39 1.47 17.94
CA ASP A 72 -1.63 1.68 19.37
C ASP A 72 -0.41 2.26 20.13
N THR A 73 0.73 2.40 19.44
CA THR A 73 1.92 3.09 19.97
C THR A 73 2.16 4.36 19.15
N LYS A 74 1.98 5.53 19.80
CA LYS A 74 2.03 6.84 19.13
C LYS A 74 3.33 7.07 18.33
N ALA A 75 4.48 6.69 18.92
CA ALA A 75 5.78 6.85 18.28
C ALA A 75 5.91 5.98 17.01
N ASP A 76 5.44 4.73 17.07
CA ASP A 76 5.49 3.80 15.95
C ASP A 76 4.45 4.17 14.88
N ALA A 77 3.22 4.50 15.24
CA ALA A 77 2.21 5.01 14.32
C ALA A 77 2.69 6.23 13.54
N ALA A 78 3.50 7.11 14.15
CA ALA A 78 4.09 8.27 13.50
C ALA A 78 5.09 7.90 12.38
N GLN A 79 5.62 6.67 12.36
CA GLN A 79 6.48 6.18 11.27
C GLN A 79 5.72 5.99 9.95
N ALA A 80 4.39 5.81 10.00
CA ALA A 80 3.53 5.75 8.82
C ALA A 80 2.49 6.91 8.78
N GLY A 81 2.67 7.95 9.61
CA GLY A 81 1.71 9.03 9.81
C GLY A 81 1.59 10.03 8.67
N THR A 82 2.42 9.96 7.63
CA THR A 82 2.35 10.84 6.45
C THR A 82 2.39 10.05 5.15
N LYS A 83 1.83 10.62 4.08
CA LYS A 83 1.89 10.01 2.73
C LYS A 83 3.32 9.70 2.29
N ALA A 84 4.29 10.57 2.59
CA ALA A 84 5.69 10.37 2.26
C ALA A 84 6.27 9.14 2.99
N LYS A 85 5.99 8.98 4.28
CA LYS A 85 6.43 7.82 5.07
C LYS A 85 5.76 6.53 4.60
N GLN A 86 4.44 6.55 4.31
CA GLN A 86 3.72 5.40 3.74
C GLN A 86 4.31 4.99 2.38
N HIS A 87 4.64 5.97 1.54
CA HIS A 87 5.31 5.72 0.25
C HIS A 87 6.70 5.11 0.44
N ALA A 88 7.46 5.54 1.45
CA ALA A 88 8.76 4.95 1.76
C ALA A 88 8.64 3.46 2.14
N PHE A 89 7.62 3.07 2.93
CA PHE A 89 7.32 1.64 3.18
C PHE A 89 7.00 0.90 1.90
N GLY A 90 6.15 1.46 1.02
CA GLY A 90 5.82 0.85 -0.27
C GLY A 90 7.06 0.60 -1.14
N ILE A 91 7.97 1.58 -1.23
CA ILE A 91 9.25 1.44 -1.92
C ILE A 91 10.12 0.37 -1.26
N ALA A 92 10.20 0.33 0.07
CA ALA A 92 10.97 -0.67 0.79
C ALA A 92 10.46 -2.09 0.50
N TYR A 93 9.14 -2.31 0.52
CA TYR A 93 8.54 -3.60 0.17
C TYR A 93 8.85 -3.98 -1.28
N ALA A 94 8.67 -3.05 -2.23
CA ALA A 94 8.98 -3.31 -3.64
C ALA A 94 10.46 -3.69 -3.85
N LYS A 95 11.39 -2.98 -3.20
CA LYS A 95 12.82 -3.32 -3.24
C LYS A 95 13.10 -4.71 -2.67
N GLY A 96 12.49 -5.08 -1.55
CA GLY A 96 12.65 -6.42 -0.96
C GLY A 96 12.13 -7.53 -1.88
N ILE A 97 11.02 -7.29 -2.60
CA ILE A 97 10.50 -8.20 -3.63
C ILE A 97 11.49 -8.32 -4.78
N LEU A 98 11.98 -7.20 -5.31
CA LEU A 98 12.94 -7.19 -6.41
C LEU A 98 14.27 -7.85 -6.03
N ASP A 99 14.78 -7.60 -4.82
CA ASP A 99 15.96 -8.28 -4.28
C ASP A 99 15.76 -9.80 -4.26
N THR A 100 14.56 -10.28 -3.91
CA THR A 100 14.22 -11.71 -3.89
C THR A 100 14.18 -12.32 -5.29
N LEU A 101 13.77 -11.54 -6.28
CA LEU A 101 13.69 -11.93 -7.69
C LEU A 101 15.04 -11.76 -8.43
N GLY A 102 16.07 -11.22 -7.77
CA GLY A 102 17.34 -10.90 -8.40
C GLY A 102 17.27 -9.75 -9.42
N ILE A 103 16.24 -8.89 -9.32
CA ILE A 103 15.99 -7.76 -10.20
C ILE A 103 16.53 -6.49 -9.56
N LYS A 104 17.36 -5.74 -10.28
CA LYS A 104 17.86 -4.45 -9.80
C LYS A 104 16.71 -3.43 -9.76
N TYR A 105 16.60 -2.71 -8.65
CA TYR A 105 15.70 -1.57 -8.54
C TYR A 105 16.25 -0.41 -9.37
N ASP A 106 15.53 -0.03 -10.41
CA ASP A 106 15.84 1.14 -11.21
C ASP A 106 15.06 2.35 -10.71
N THR A 107 15.76 3.32 -10.11
CA THR A 107 15.15 4.57 -9.62
C THR A 107 14.66 5.46 -10.76
N ALA A 108 15.20 5.32 -11.97
CA ALA A 108 14.73 6.06 -13.15
C ALA A 108 13.40 5.48 -13.70
N ALA A 109 13.21 4.17 -13.52
CA ALA A 109 11.94 3.48 -13.84
C ALA A 109 10.92 3.51 -12.68
N ALA A 110 11.30 4.01 -11.51
CA ALA A 110 10.34 4.30 -10.44
C ALA A 110 9.38 5.36 -10.95
N VAL A 111 8.25 4.89 -11.47
CA VAL A 111 7.22 5.70 -12.09
C VAL A 111 6.84 6.80 -11.11
N LYS A 112 7.25 8.05 -11.40
CA LYS A 112 6.45 9.20 -10.97
C LYS A 112 5.01 8.81 -11.33
N PRO A 113 4.01 8.98 -10.45
CA PRO A 113 2.62 8.87 -10.87
C PRO A 113 2.56 9.65 -12.19
N ALA A 114 2.22 8.98 -13.28
CA ALA A 114 2.21 9.63 -14.58
C ALA A 114 1.35 10.87 -14.40
N GLU A 115 1.92 12.04 -14.62
CA GLU A 115 1.10 13.26 -14.66
C GLU A 115 -0.01 12.99 -15.66
N PRO A 116 -1.27 13.26 -15.30
CA PRO A 116 -2.37 12.96 -16.20
C PRO A 116 -2.07 13.62 -17.54
N THR A 117 -2.18 12.87 -18.61
CA THR A 117 -2.03 13.44 -19.94
C THR A 117 -2.99 14.61 -20.09
N LYS A 118 -2.65 15.59 -20.91
CA LYS A 118 -3.54 16.73 -21.19
C LYS A 118 -4.96 16.26 -21.54
N GLN A 119 -5.07 15.14 -22.27
CA GLN A 119 -6.35 14.53 -22.61
C GLN A 119 -7.09 13.99 -21.38
N GLN A 120 -6.41 13.31 -20.46
CA GLN A 120 -7.01 12.80 -19.21
C GLN A 120 -7.48 13.94 -18.32
N ALA A 121 -6.70 15.02 -18.22
CA ALA A 121 -7.09 16.22 -17.46
C ALA A 121 -8.34 16.86 -18.05
N LEU A 122 -8.45 16.99 -19.38
CA LEU A 122 -9.62 17.50 -20.07
C LEU A 122 -10.87 16.64 -19.85
N GLU A 123 -10.73 15.32 -19.86
CA GLU A 123 -11.84 14.40 -19.58
C GLU A 123 -12.36 14.51 -18.14
N VAL A 124 -11.47 14.68 -17.17
CA VAL A 124 -11.85 14.90 -15.77
C VAL A 124 -12.56 16.23 -15.62
N GLN A 125 -12.04 17.29 -16.24
CA GLN A 125 -12.65 18.62 -16.22
C GLN A 125 -14.06 18.63 -16.83
N ALA A 126 -14.24 18.01 -17.99
CA ALA A 126 -15.55 17.87 -18.63
C ALA A 126 -16.54 17.05 -17.76
N ALA A 127 -16.06 16.02 -17.08
CA ALA A 127 -16.88 15.27 -16.15
C ALA A 127 -17.30 16.10 -14.92
N ILE A 128 -16.42 16.94 -14.39
CA ILE A 128 -16.70 17.87 -13.29
C ILE A 128 -17.78 18.86 -13.69
N GLU A 129 -17.59 19.56 -14.80
CA GLU A 129 -18.55 20.56 -15.32
C GLU A 129 -19.95 19.95 -15.49
N LYS A 130 -20.00 18.73 -16.01
CA LYS A 130 -21.25 18.01 -16.19
C LYS A 130 -21.96 17.68 -14.88
N ILE A 131 -21.22 17.21 -13.87
CA ILE A 131 -21.79 16.91 -12.54
C ILE A 131 -22.27 18.19 -11.88
N GLN A 132 -21.51 19.27 -11.93
CA GLN A 132 -21.92 20.58 -11.39
C GLN A 132 -23.19 21.09 -12.07
N THR A 133 -23.25 21.00 -13.38
CA THR A 133 -24.39 21.53 -14.15
C THR A 133 -25.65 20.68 -13.96
N LYS A 134 -25.55 19.35 -13.99
CA LYS A 134 -26.72 18.45 -13.93
C LYS A 134 -27.15 18.07 -12.52
N ALA A 135 -26.21 17.90 -11.59
CA ALA A 135 -26.50 17.50 -10.22
C ALA A 135 -26.42 18.64 -9.21
N GLY A 136 -26.00 19.85 -9.63
CA GLY A 136 -25.90 21.02 -8.75
C GLY A 136 -24.88 20.83 -7.61
N LEU A 137 -23.85 19.97 -7.81
CA LEU A 137 -22.85 19.75 -6.76
C LEU A 137 -21.94 20.96 -6.62
N GLU A 138 -21.75 21.39 -5.38
CA GLU A 138 -20.85 22.48 -5.03
C GLU A 138 -19.37 22.07 -5.26
N GLU A 139 -18.53 23.06 -5.55
CA GLU A 139 -17.09 22.88 -5.77
C GLU A 139 -16.41 22.09 -4.66
N LYS A 140 -16.75 22.42 -3.40
CA LYS A 140 -16.22 21.71 -2.22
C LYS A 140 -16.55 20.22 -2.19
N THR A 141 -17.72 19.84 -2.68
CA THR A 141 -18.12 18.42 -2.82
C THR A 141 -17.32 17.73 -3.90
N ILE A 142 -17.05 18.40 -5.01
CA ILE A 142 -16.18 17.89 -6.09
C ILE A 142 -14.75 17.71 -5.59
N GLU A 143 -14.19 18.69 -4.88
CA GLU A 143 -12.85 18.55 -4.25
C GLU A 143 -12.78 17.34 -3.32
N TYR A 144 -13.81 17.13 -2.50
CA TYR A 144 -13.88 15.98 -1.61
C TYR A 144 -13.93 14.65 -2.37
N LEU A 145 -14.70 14.56 -3.46
CA LEU A 145 -14.76 13.39 -4.32
C LEU A 145 -13.42 13.11 -5.00
N LEU A 146 -12.72 14.15 -5.49
CA LEU A 146 -11.42 14.04 -6.14
C LEU A 146 -10.30 13.66 -5.16
N ALA A 147 -10.43 14.05 -3.90
CA ALA A 147 -9.46 13.66 -2.86
C ALA A 147 -9.47 12.16 -2.53
N TYR A 148 -10.53 11.44 -2.93
CA TYR A 148 -10.60 9.99 -2.76
C TYR A 148 -9.64 9.27 -3.71
N LYS A 149 -9.07 8.13 -3.29
CA LYS A 149 -8.07 7.36 -4.06
C LYS A 149 -8.44 7.09 -5.53
N TYR A 150 -9.72 6.94 -5.82
CA TYR A 150 -10.26 6.71 -7.17
C TYR A 150 -11.18 7.86 -7.61
N GLY A 151 -10.95 9.05 -7.09
CA GLY A 151 -11.83 10.20 -7.26
C GLY A 151 -12.08 10.59 -8.71
N GLU A 152 -11.04 10.65 -9.54
CA GLU A 152 -11.19 10.93 -10.97
C GLU A 152 -12.06 9.90 -11.70
N GLN A 153 -11.88 8.60 -11.39
CA GLN A 153 -12.67 7.53 -11.98
C GLN A 153 -14.13 7.59 -11.49
N LEU A 154 -14.33 7.93 -10.22
CA LEU A 154 -15.65 8.10 -9.64
C LEU A 154 -16.40 9.25 -10.31
N VAL A 155 -15.77 10.42 -10.45
CA VAL A 155 -16.32 11.59 -11.12
C VAL A 155 -16.69 11.28 -12.58
N LYS A 156 -15.83 10.61 -13.34
CA LYS A 156 -16.14 10.19 -14.72
C LYS A 156 -17.33 9.22 -14.79
N LYS A 157 -17.42 8.25 -13.87
CA LYS A 157 -18.56 7.30 -13.82
C LYS A 157 -19.86 7.99 -13.44
N LEU A 158 -19.84 8.94 -12.50
CA LEU A 158 -21.00 9.74 -12.12
C LEU A 158 -21.48 10.56 -13.32
N ALA A 159 -20.58 11.26 -14.01
CA ALA A 159 -20.91 12.04 -15.20
C ALA A 159 -21.52 11.18 -16.32
N ALA A 160 -21.01 9.96 -16.53
CA ALA A 160 -21.56 9.03 -17.53
C ALA A 160 -22.94 8.46 -17.12
N ALA A 161 -23.18 8.25 -15.83
CA ALA A 161 -24.49 7.79 -15.33
C ALA A 161 -25.61 8.81 -15.51
N MET A 162 -25.27 10.10 -15.60
CA MET A 162 -26.22 11.20 -15.83
C MET A 162 -26.63 11.40 -17.31
N GLU A 163 -26.10 10.58 -18.21
CA GLU A 163 -26.47 10.56 -19.65
C GLU A 163 -27.64 9.62 -19.95
N LYS A 164 -27.98 8.75 -19.01
CA LYS A 164 -29.09 7.80 -19.13
C LYS A 164 -30.39 8.39 -18.56
#